data_41685804e5fc0ca2e56ae0c07b083c5e
#
_entry.id   41685804e5fc0ca2e56ae0c07b083c5e
#
_cell.length_a   1.000
_cell.length_b   1.000
_cell.length_c   1.000
_cell.angle_alpha   90.00
_cell.angle_beta   90.00
_cell.angle_gamma   90.00
#
_symmetry.space_group_name_H-M   'P 1'
#
loop_
_entity.id
_entity.type
_entity.pdbx_description
1 polymer ?
#
loop_
_entity_poly.entity_id
_entity_poly.type
_entity_poly.pdbx_seq_one_letter_code
_entity_poly.pdbx_strand_id
1 'polypeptide(L)'
;MKRKIQALKSMIPATSKLVEIGQAGGRFPADLLKWVRRDFIWGLLAVPLLFVAIVYGLCDADFQGWSDSDVFKPLMEIVHPSLLAGFLLVSLLSWRLTRDVAFCFLTVLSVFVLARELAGQGSTFVLYAAIIGLILYGSRNPERIGSLLRSRWATSFLAMCFVCYLSSQLLDRGIVKRIGWLILWDTSWKPPYSSNLEEALESLGGFFLLCTSFAVNVSRIANFARTNSMTNTQK
;
A
#
# COMPACT_ATOMS: atom_id res chain seq x y z
N MET A 1 -30.80 -9.44 -45.19
CA MET A 1 -29.82 -8.44 -44.77
C MET A 1 -30.10 -7.84 -43.38
N LYS A 2 -31.34 -7.51 -43.00
CA LYS A 2 -31.71 -6.95 -41.67
C LYS A 2 -31.41 -7.86 -40.47
N ARG A 3 -31.47 -9.21 -40.58
CA ARG A 3 -31.18 -10.14 -39.47
C ARG A 3 -29.69 -10.21 -39.08
N LYS A 4 -28.76 -9.98 -40.03
CA LYS A 4 -27.31 -9.92 -39.72
C LYS A 4 -26.91 -8.68 -38.95
N ILE A 5 -27.59 -7.55 -39.12
CA ILE A 5 -27.32 -6.29 -38.41
C ILE A 5 -27.81 -6.34 -36.94
N GLN A 6 -28.91 -7.10 -36.70
CA GLN A 6 -29.39 -7.33 -35.33
C GLN A 6 -28.45 -8.24 -34.52
N ALA A 7 -27.87 -9.26 -35.15
CA ALA A 7 -26.88 -10.12 -34.49
C ALA A 7 -25.56 -9.38 -34.15
N LEU A 8 -25.16 -8.38 -34.95
CA LEU A 8 -23.99 -7.54 -34.63
C LEU A 8 -24.25 -6.55 -33.49
N LYS A 9 -25.49 -6.06 -33.34
CA LYS A 9 -25.85 -5.17 -32.21
C LYS A 9 -25.95 -5.89 -30.88
N SER A 10 -26.18 -7.19 -30.85
CA SER A 10 -26.18 -7.97 -29.60
C SER A 10 -24.76 -8.32 -29.11
N MET A 11 -23.72 -8.12 -29.93
CA MET A 11 -22.31 -8.29 -29.53
C MET A 11 -21.66 -7.02 -28.94
N ILE A 12 -22.35 -5.87 -28.96
CA ILE A 12 -21.83 -4.58 -28.49
C ILE A 12 -21.91 -4.38 -26.93
N PRO A 13 -22.55 -5.22 -26.10
CA PRO A 13 -22.54 -4.98 -24.64
C PRO A 13 -21.17 -5.15 -23.99
N ALA A 14 -20.20 -5.77 -24.66
CA ALA A 14 -18.87 -5.98 -24.05
C ALA A 14 -18.00 -4.70 -24.03
N THR A 15 -18.13 -3.84 -25.05
CA THR A 15 -17.33 -2.61 -25.14
C THR A 15 -17.82 -1.51 -24.18
N SER A 16 -19.14 -1.40 -23.97
CA SER A 16 -19.69 -0.46 -22.98
C SER A 16 -19.29 -0.85 -21.55
N LYS A 17 -19.29 -2.15 -21.23
CA LYS A 17 -18.80 -2.64 -19.92
C LYS A 17 -17.30 -2.43 -19.73
N LEU A 18 -16.49 -2.57 -20.76
CA LEU A 18 -15.04 -2.28 -20.69
C LEU A 18 -14.76 -0.79 -20.50
N VAL A 19 -15.54 0.09 -21.11
CA VAL A 19 -15.45 1.55 -20.92
C VAL A 19 -15.90 1.93 -19.50
N GLU A 20 -16.99 1.34 -18.97
CA GLU A 20 -17.40 1.52 -17.58
C GLU A 20 -16.36 1.01 -16.58
N ILE A 21 -15.71 -0.13 -16.88
CA ILE A 21 -14.60 -0.66 -16.06
C ILE A 21 -13.42 0.32 -16.05
N GLY A 22 -13.06 0.88 -17.20
CA GLY A 22 -12.00 1.87 -17.31
C GLY A 22 -12.32 3.16 -16.55
N GLN A 23 -13.56 3.63 -16.61
CA GLN A 23 -14.02 4.83 -15.90
C GLN A 23 -14.15 4.59 -14.38
N ALA A 24 -14.61 3.42 -13.94
CA ALA A 24 -14.69 3.05 -12.53
C ALA A 24 -13.29 2.87 -11.92
N GLY A 25 -12.35 2.26 -12.64
CA GLY A 25 -10.96 2.10 -12.21
C GLY A 25 -10.22 3.44 -12.07
N GLY A 26 -10.58 4.45 -12.89
CA GLY A 26 -10.01 5.79 -12.79
C GLY A 26 -10.56 6.65 -11.63
N ARG A 27 -11.78 6.34 -11.14
CA ARG A 27 -12.40 7.10 -10.03
C ARG A 27 -11.84 6.72 -8.66
N PHE A 28 -11.53 5.46 -8.44
CA PHE A 28 -11.05 4.98 -7.15
C PHE A 28 -9.73 5.66 -6.70
N PRO A 29 -8.68 5.77 -7.53
CA PRO A 29 -7.48 6.51 -7.17
C PRO A 29 -7.75 8.01 -6.96
N ALA A 30 -8.62 8.61 -7.79
CA ALA A 30 -9.00 10.03 -7.66
C ALA A 30 -9.79 10.29 -6.38
N ASP A 31 -10.68 9.38 -5.99
CA ASP A 31 -11.44 9.49 -4.76
C ASP A 31 -10.55 9.23 -3.54
N LEU A 32 -9.61 8.28 -3.61
CA LEU A 32 -8.59 8.09 -2.56
C LEU A 32 -7.78 9.38 -2.34
N LEU A 33 -7.35 10.05 -3.41
CA LEU A 33 -6.62 11.32 -3.35
C LEU A 33 -7.44 12.47 -2.76
N LYS A 34 -8.76 12.51 -3.00
CA LYS A 34 -9.66 13.52 -2.37
C LYS A 34 -9.78 13.33 -0.86
N TRP A 35 -9.65 12.08 -0.37
CA TRP A 35 -9.69 11.77 1.06
C TRP A 35 -8.37 12.09 1.76
N VAL A 36 -7.26 12.17 1.03
CA VAL A 36 -5.98 12.63 1.54
C VAL A 36 -6.02 14.16 1.58
N ARG A 37 -6.18 14.74 2.77
CA ARG A 37 -6.16 16.19 2.96
C ARG A 37 -4.84 16.77 2.47
N ARG A 38 -4.91 17.96 1.86
CA ARG A 38 -3.74 18.71 1.38
C ARG A 38 -2.65 18.85 2.45
N ASP A 39 -3.04 19.04 3.71
CA ASP A 39 -2.15 19.14 4.86
C ASP A 39 -1.43 17.82 5.16
N PHE A 40 -2.03 16.68 4.77
CA PHE A 40 -1.48 15.35 4.93
C PHE A 40 -0.50 14.95 3.83
N ILE A 41 -0.59 15.54 2.64
CA ILE A 41 0.32 15.23 1.52
C ILE A 41 1.76 15.52 1.90
N TRP A 42 2.02 16.62 2.57
CA TRP A 42 3.35 16.97 3.07
C TRP A 42 3.84 15.98 4.14
N GLY A 43 2.97 15.56 5.05
CA GLY A 43 3.29 14.51 6.03
C GLY A 43 3.58 13.16 5.36
N LEU A 44 2.84 12.81 4.29
CA LEU A 44 3.04 11.58 3.53
C LEU A 44 4.41 11.50 2.87
N LEU A 45 4.95 12.62 2.42
CA LEU A 45 6.29 12.69 1.83
C LEU A 45 7.37 12.92 2.91
N ALA A 46 7.08 13.74 3.91
CA ALA A 46 8.04 14.10 4.94
C ALA A 46 8.44 12.90 5.81
N VAL A 47 7.50 12.01 6.15
CA VAL A 47 7.81 10.87 7.03
C VAL A 47 8.76 9.86 6.37
N PRO A 48 8.53 9.38 5.15
CA PRO A 48 9.50 8.52 4.45
C PRO A 48 10.85 9.20 4.23
N LEU A 49 10.86 10.49 3.86
CA LEU A 49 12.11 11.24 3.63
C LEU A 49 12.91 11.41 4.93
N LEU A 50 12.23 11.77 6.04
CA LEU A 50 12.87 11.87 7.36
C LEU A 50 13.42 10.51 7.79
N PHE A 51 12.66 9.43 7.57
CA PHE A 51 13.12 8.09 7.90
C PHE A 51 14.36 7.70 7.09
N VAL A 52 14.36 7.96 5.77
CA VAL A 52 15.53 7.76 4.91
C VAL A 52 16.72 8.57 5.41
N ALA A 53 16.52 9.84 5.78
CA ALA A 53 17.60 10.68 6.32
C ALA A 53 18.15 10.15 7.66
N ILE A 54 17.30 9.63 8.53
CA ILE A 54 17.71 9.00 9.79
C ILE A 54 18.52 7.73 9.52
N VAL A 55 18.02 6.82 8.70
CA VAL A 55 18.71 5.56 8.36
C VAL A 55 20.04 5.86 7.67
N TYR A 56 20.07 6.81 6.73
CA TYR A 56 21.29 7.26 6.09
C TYR A 56 22.30 7.76 7.11
N GLY A 57 21.89 8.64 8.03
CA GLY A 57 22.76 9.17 9.08
C GLY A 57 23.27 8.09 10.05
N LEU A 58 22.46 7.08 10.35
CA LEU A 58 22.89 5.95 11.18
C LEU A 58 23.89 5.05 10.45
N CYS A 59 23.71 4.83 9.14
CA CYS A 59 24.69 4.11 8.32
C CYS A 59 25.99 4.90 8.19
N ASP A 60 25.91 6.22 7.99
CA ASP A 60 27.09 7.08 7.87
C ASP A 60 27.88 7.17 9.18
N ALA A 61 27.21 7.15 10.32
CA ALA A 61 27.79 7.06 11.66
C ALA A 61 28.24 5.65 12.05
N ASP A 62 28.11 4.68 11.18
CA ASP A 62 28.36 3.25 11.42
C ASP A 62 27.71 2.70 12.70
N PHE A 63 26.49 3.13 12.97
CA PHE A 63 25.75 2.70 14.15
C PHE A 63 25.55 1.18 14.14
N GLN A 64 26.18 0.48 15.11
CA GLN A 64 26.14 -0.98 15.24
C GLN A 64 26.57 -1.76 13.97
N GLY A 65 27.41 -1.18 13.14
CA GLY A 65 27.83 -1.78 11.86
C GLY A 65 26.80 -1.64 10.76
N TRP A 66 25.86 -0.69 10.85
CA TRP A 66 24.80 -0.50 9.85
C TRP A 66 25.29 0.06 8.52
N SER A 67 26.52 0.52 8.43
CA SER A 67 27.20 0.85 7.18
C SER A 67 27.41 -0.40 6.31
N ASP A 68 27.57 -1.58 6.93
CA ASP A 68 27.71 -2.87 6.27
C ASP A 68 26.34 -3.48 5.95
N SER A 69 26.10 -3.73 4.66
CA SER A 69 24.87 -4.40 4.22
C SER A 69 24.73 -5.82 4.75
N ASP A 70 25.86 -6.51 5.02
CA ASP A 70 25.86 -7.88 5.53
C ASP A 70 25.41 -7.94 7.01
N VAL A 71 25.44 -6.81 7.73
CA VAL A 71 24.89 -6.68 9.09
C VAL A 71 23.46 -6.20 9.08
N PHE A 72 23.17 -5.14 8.30
CA PHE A 72 21.87 -4.48 8.28
C PHE A 72 20.79 -5.33 7.59
N LYS A 73 21.11 -5.94 6.46
CA LYS A 73 20.16 -6.67 5.65
C LYS A 73 19.55 -7.89 6.38
N PRO A 74 20.30 -8.79 7.04
CA PRO A 74 19.71 -9.91 7.79
C PRO A 74 18.74 -9.44 8.89
N LEU A 75 19.01 -8.28 9.51
CA LEU A 75 18.10 -7.72 10.50
C LEU A 75 16.76 -7.33 9.86
N MET A 76 16.80 -6.65 8.73
CA MET A 76 15.60 -6.21 8.02
C MET A 76 14.84 -7.37 7.39
N GLU A 77 15.53 -8.42 6.92
CA GLU A 77 14.94 -9.68 6.44
C GLU A 77 14.12 -10.42 7.51
N ILE A 78 14.35 -10.15 8.79
CA ILE A 78 13.52 -10.65 9.90
C ILE A 78 12.40 -9.66 10.23
N VAL A 79 12.72 -8.38 10.30
CA VAL A 79 11.77 -7.32 10.71
C VAL A 79 10.62 -7.19 9.69
N HIS A 80 10.94 -7.11 8.41
CA HIS A 80 9.94 -6.89 7.36
C HIS A 80 8.89 -8.02 7.29
N PRO A 81 9.26 -9.31 7.16
CA PRO A 81 8.27 -10.41 7.16
C PRO A 81 7.49 -10.50 8.48
N SER A 82 8.12 -10.16 9.61
CA SER A 82 7.43 -10.15 10.91
C SER A 82 6.32 -9.10 10.96
N LEU A 83 6.58 -7.89 10.43
CA LEU A 83 5.56 -6.85 10.30
C LEU A 83 4.42 -7.28 9.37
N LEU A 84 4.73 -7.92 8.25
CA LEU A 84 3.74 -8.44 7.31
C LEU A 84 2.92 -9.59 7.92
N ALA A 85 3.55 -10.48 8.67
CA ALA A 85 2.85 -11.54 9.41
C ALA A 85 1.92 -10.95 10.50
N GLY A 86 2.38 -9.92 11.21
CA GLY A 86 1.55 -9.14 12.14
C GLY A 86 0.36 -8.48 11.45
N PHE A 87 0.57 -7.87 10.28
CA PHE A 87 -0.49 -7.30 9.46
C PHE A 87 -1.52 -8.35 9.03
N LEU A 88 -1.07 -9.53 8.56
CA LEU A 88 -1.93 -10.65 8.20
C LEU A 88 -2.76 -11.10 9.40
N LEU A 89 -2.12 -11.32 10.55
CA LEU A 89 -2.79 -11.78 11.77
C LEU A 89 -3.87 -10.80 12.23
N VAL A 90 -3.53 -9.52 12.34
CA VAL A 90 -4.48 -8.47 12.78
C VAL A 90 -5.65 -8.35 11.80
N SER A 91 -5.38 -8.34 10.49
CA SER A 91 -6.41 -8.24 9.47
C SER A 91 -7.33 -9.46 9.46
N LEU A 92 -6.79 -10.67 9.56
CA LEU A 92 -7.53 -11.93 9.58
C LEU A 92 -8.41 -12.06 10.84
N LEU A 93 -7.86 -11.75 12.02
CA LEU A 93 -8.62 -11.76 13.27
C LEU A 93 -9.73 -10.71 13.22
N SER A 94 -9.44 -9.51 12.77
CA SER A 94 -10.43 -8.45 12.63
C SER A 94 -11.55 -8.85 11.65
N TRP A 95 -11.20 -9.48 10.53
CA TRP A 95 -12.19 -10.01 9.59
C TRP A 95 -13.04 -11.10 10.22
N ARG A 96 -12.43 -12.06 10.93
CA ARG A 96 -13.15 -13.14 11.63
C ARG A 96 -14.15 -12.59 12.64
N LEU A 97 -13.74 -11.62 13.43
CA LEU A 97 -14.55 -11.04 14.50
C LEU A 97 -15.65 -10.11 13.95
N THR A 98 -15.38 -9.36 12.91
CA THR A 98 -16.27 -8.28 12.47
C THR A 98 -17.04 -8.59 11.20
N ARG A 99 -16.57 -9.54 10.40
CA ARG A 99 -17.09 -9.86 9.05
C ARG A 99 -17.12 -8.66 8.09
N ASP A 100 -16.33 -7.62 8.40
CA ASP A 100 -16.22 -6.43 7.56
C ASP A 100 -15.36 -6.71 6.33
N VAL A 101 -15.89 -6.38 5.15
CA VAL A 101 -15.24 -6.63 3.86
C VAL A 101 -13.92 -5.87 3.72
N ALA A 102 -13.76 -4.72 4.40
CA ALA A 102 -12.49 -4.01 4.41
C ALA A 102 -11.35 -4.84 5.01
N PHE A 103 -11.61 -5.60 6.08
CA PHE A 103 -10.61 -6.49 6.64
C PHE A 103 -10.37 -7.73 5.77
N CYS A 104 -11.38 -8.23 5.06
CA CYS A 104 -11.16 -9.25 4.03
C CYS A 104 -10.22 -8.73 2.94
N PHE A 105 -10.44 -7.51 2.47
CA PHE A 105 -9.59 -6.85 1.50
C PHE A 105 -8.14 -6.72 2.00
N LEU A 106 -7.94 -6.24 3.24
CA LEU A 106 -6.62 -6.14 3.86
C LEU A 106 -5.97 -7.51 4.08
N THR A 107 -6.74 -8.54 4.44
CA THR A 107 -6.23 -9.91 4.59
C THR A 107 -5.74 -10.47 3.26
N VAL A 108 -6.51 -10.29 2.18
CA VAL A 108 -6.09 -10.73 0.84
C VAL A 108 -4.81 -9.99 0.42
N LEU A 109 -4.76 -8.68 0.61
CA LEU A 109 -3.55 -7.88 0.34
C LEU A 109 -2.35 -8.41 1.12
N SER A 110 -2.51 -8.66 2.43
CA SER A 110 -1.41 -9.14 3.28
C SER A 110 -0.89 -10.53 2.88
N VAL A 111 -1.78 -11.43 2.45
CA VAL A 111 -1.38 -12.76 1.94
C VAL A 111 -0.49 -12.61 0.70
N PHE A 112 -0.87 -11.75 -0.25
CA PHE A 112 -0.08 -11.58 -1.47
C PHE A 112 1.25 -10.87 -1.23
N VAL A 113 1.28 -9.86 -0.34
CA VAL A 113 2.54 -9.18 0.00
C VAL A 113 3.49 -10.14 0.74
N LEU A 114 2.98 -10.89 1.71
CA LEU A 114 3.78 -11.87 2.44
C LEU A 114 4.23 -13.04 1.54
N ALA A 115 3.36 -13.53 0.66
CA ALA A 115 3.72 -14.57 -0.31
C ALA A 115 4.83 -14.11 -1.26
N ARG A 116 4.81 -12.86 -1.71
CA ARG A 116 5.89 -12.26 -2.51
C ARG A 116 7.20 -12.29 -1.75
N GLU A 117 7.17 -11.92 -0.50
CA GLU A 117 8.36 -11.89 0.35
C GLU A 117 8.99 -13.27 0.53
N LEU A 118 8.15 -14.28 0.80
CA LEU A 118 8.62 -15.65 1.04
C LEU A 118 8.98 -16.41 -0.24
N ALA A 119 8.33 -16.13 -1.37
CA ALA A 119 8.54 -16.85 -2.63
C ALA A 119 9.57 -16.20 -3.56
N GLY A 120 10.05 -14.99 -3.25
CA GLY A 120 11.06 -14.29 -4.03
C GLY A 120 10.57 -13.73 -5.37
N GLN A 121 11.51 -13.43 -6.28
CA GLN A 121 11.28 -12.61 -7.50
C GLN A 121 10.16 -13.11 -8.44
N GLY A 122 9.92 -14.42 -8.54
CA GLY A 122 8.87 -14.97 -9.42
C GLY A 122 7.44 -14.60 -9.04
N SER A 123 7.20 -14.22 -7.79
CA SER A 123 5.87 -13.90 -7.24
C SER A 123 5.44 -12.43 -7.46
N THR A 124 6.34 -11.56 -7.92
CA THR A 124 6.08 -10.13 -8.10
C THR A 124 4.93 -9.85 -9.09
N PHE A 125 4.86 -10.63 -10.17
CA PHE A 125 3.76 -10.50 -11.14
C PHE A 125 2.40 -10.84 -10.51
N VAL A 126 2.35 -11.88 -9.68
CA VAL A 126 1.12 -12.31 -8.98
C VAL A 126 0.68 -11.22 -8.01
N LEU A 127 1.61 -10.61 -7.29
CA LEU A 127 1.32 -9.46 -6.41
C LEU A 127 0.72 -8.29 -7.18
N TYR A 128 1.31 -7.88 -8.30
CA TYR A 128 0.75 -6.78 -9.10
C TYR A 128 -0.64 -7.10 -9.65
N ALA A 129 -0.86 -8.34 -10.13
CA ALA A 129 -2.18 -8.78 -10.58
C ALA A 129 -3.20 -8.73 -9.44
N ALA A 130 -2.81 -9.15 -8.22
CA ALA A 130 -3.65 -9.08 -7.04
C ALA A 130 -3.97 -7.63 -6.64
N ILE A 131 -2.99 -6.73 -6.63
CA ILE A 131 -3.19 -5.31 -6.34
C ILE A 131 -4.16 -4.68 -7.35
N ILE A 132 -3.98 -4.95 -8.65
CA ILE A 132 -4.89 -4.47 -9.70
C ILE A 132 -6.30 -5.02 -9.45
N GLY A 133 -6.43 -6.31 -9.17
CA GLY A 133 -7.71 -6.95 -8.83
C GLY A 133 -8.39 -6.31 -7.63
N LEU A 134 -7.64 -6.01 -6.57
CA LEU A 134 -8.13 -5.34 -5.38
C LEU A 134 -8.56 -3.89 -5.67
N ILE A 135 -7.80 -3.15 -6.46
CA ILE A 135 -8.16 -1.79 -6.90
C ILE A 135 -9.47 -1.83 -7.70
N LEU A 136 -9.59 -2.76 -8.66
CA LEU A 136 -10.81 -2.92 -9.45
C LEU A 136 -12.01 -3.34 -8.61
N TYR A 137 -11.81 -4.23 -7.63
CA TYR A 137 -12.86 -4.60 -6.68
C TYR A 137 -13.29 -3.41 -5.83
N GLY A 138 -12.34 -2.69 -5.25
CA GLY A 138 -12.60 -1.50 -4.43
C GLY A 138 -13.31 -0.38 -5.19
N SER A 139 -12.91 -0.14 -6.45
CA SER A 139 -13.54 0.86 -7.31
C SER A 139 -14.99 0.54 -7.67
N ARG A 140 -15.31 -0.76 -7.79
CA ARG A 140 -16.68 -1.23 -8.07
C ARG A 140 -17.57 -1.31 -6.82
N ASN A 141 -16.97 -1.47 -5.66
CA ASN A 141 -17.69 -1.67 -4.39
C ASN A 141 -17.21 -0.72 -3.30
N PRO A 142 -17.21 0.61 -3.51
CA PRO A 142 -16.65 1.57 -2.55
C PRO A 142 -17.39 1.54 -1.21
N GLU A 143 -18.69 1.21 -1.21
CA GLU A 143 -19.50 1.11 0.00
C GLU A 143 -19.06 -0.07 0.88
N ARG A 144 -18.65 -1.19 0.27
CA ARG A 144 -18.23 -2.40 0.99
C ARG A 144 -16.88 -2.23 1.70
N ILE A 145 -16.00 -1.38 1.16
CA ILE A 145 -14.72 -1.03 1.80
C ILE A 145 -14.80 0.33 2.53
N GLY A 146 -16.04 0.81 2.77
CA GLY A 146 -16.30 2.12 3.34
C GLY A 146 -15.66 2.35 4.71
N SER A 147 -15.50 1.31 5.53
CA SER A 147 -14.80 1.41 6.82
C SER A 147 -13.31 1.78 6.65
N LEU A 148 -12.64 1.26 5.61
CA LEU A 148 -11.28 1.62 5.24
C LEU A 148 -11.22 3.06 4.71
N LEU A 149 -12.09 3.41 3.75
CA LEU A 149 -12.06 4.72 3.09
C LEU A 149 -12.48 5.88 4.01
N ARG A 150 -13.38 5.64 4.97
CA ARG A 150 -13.82 6.66 5.94
C ARG A 150 -12.79 6.94 7.03
N SER A 151 -11.86 6.03 7.27
CA SER A 151 -10.79 6.22 8.23
C SER A 151 -9.65 7.01 7.61
N ARG A 152 -9.53 8.30 7.97
CA ARG A 152 -8.45 9.17 7.48
C ARG A 152 -7.06 8.62 7.79
N TRP A 153 -6.88 8.06 8.97
CA TRP A 153 -5.62 7.45 9.37
C TRP A 153 -5.29 6.21 8.54
N ALA A 154 -6.28 5.35 8.31
CA ALA A 154 -6.08 4.14 7.52
C ALA A 154 -5.70 4.46 6.06
N THR A 155 -6.40 5.40 5.42
CA THR A 155 -6.06 5.83 4.05
C THR A 155 -4.69 6.50 3.98
N SER A 156 -4.32 7.28 5.01
CA SER A 156 -3.01 7.93 5.07
C SER A 156 -1.89 6.91 5.25
N PHE A 157 -2.04 5.94 6.16
CA PHE A 157 -1.04 4.89 6.33
C PHE A 157 -0.91 4.01 5.08
N LEU A 158 -2.02 3.70 4.40
CA LEU A 158 -1.99 2.96 3.14
C LEU A 158 -1.25 3.74 2.04
N ALA A 159 -1.45 5.06 1.97
CA ALA A 159 -0.74 5.91 1.03
C ALA A 159 0.77 6.01 1.38
N MET A 160 1.12 6.14 2.67
CA MET A 160 2.52 6.10 3.12
C MET A 160 3.19 4.78 2.78
N CYS A 161 2.49 3.66 3.00
CA CYS A 161 2.96 2.33 2.58
C CYS A 161 3.27 2.30 1.08
N PHE A 162 2.36 2.80 0.24
CA PHE A 162 2.57 2.86 -1.19
C PHE A 162 3.80 3.69 -1.57
N VAL A 163 3.98 4.86 -0.94
CA VAL A 163 5.16 5.72 -1.17
C VAL A 163 6.45 5.00 -0.76
N CYS A 164 6.47 4.31 0.39
CA CYS A 164 7.63 3.55 0.84
C CYS A 164 8.02 2.44 -0.14
N TYR A 165 7.05 1.59 -0.54
CA TYR A 165 7.33 0.52 -1.50
C TYR A 165 7.71 1.04 -2.89
N LEU A 166 7.09 2.13 -3.35
CA LEU A 166 7.48 2.76 -4.61
C LEU A 166 8.92 3.27 -4.54
N SER A 167 9.29 3.93 -3.45
CA SER A 167 10.64 4.45 -3.23
C SER A 167 11.68 3.33 -3.15
N SER A 168 11.37 2.23 -2.44
CA SER A 168 12.20 1.02 -2.41
C SER A 168 12.42 0.48 -3.83
N GLN A 169 11.36 0.32 -4.63
CA GLN A 169 11.47 -0.16 -6.01
C GLN A 169 12.27 0.78 -6.92
N LEU A 170 12.25 2.09 -6.67
CA LEU A 170 13.10 3.05 -7.41
C LEU A 170 14.59 2.86 -7.10
N LEU A 171 14.92 2.49 -5.85
CA LEU A 171 16.29 2.15 -5.43
C LEU A 171 16.73 0.81 -6.02
N ASP A 172 15.94 -0.25 -5.85
CA ASP A 172 16.22 -1.61 -6.34
C ASP A 172 16.49 -1.62 -7.86
N ARG A 173 15.64 -0.96 -8.64
CA ARG A 173 15.77 -0.91 -10.11
C ARG A 173 16.88 0.04 -10.59
N GLY A 174 17.63 0.65 -9.69
CA GLY A 174 18.71 1.57 -10.01
C GLY A 174 18.24 2.83 -10.74
N ILE A 175 16.96 3.22 -10.61
CA ILE A 175 16.43 4.45 -11.24
C ILE A 175 17.12 5.66 -10.61
N VAL A 176 17.27 5.67 -9.28
CA VAL A 176 17.96 6.73 -8.54
C VAL A 176 19.40 6.86 -9.02
N LYS A 177 20.10 5.73 -9.25
CA LYS A 177 21.45 5.67 -9.82
C LYS A 177 21.50 6.31 -11.21
N ARG A 178 20.53 5.98 -12.09
CA ARG A 178 20.46 6.55 -13.45
C ARG A 178 20.20 8.06 -13.43
N ILE A 179 19.33 8.52 -12.54
CA ILE A 179 19.06 9.96 -12.35
C ILE A 179 20.33 10.66 -11.84
N GLY A 180 21.03 10.06 -10.87
CA GLY A 180 22.31 10.59 -10.39
C GLY A 180 23.35 10.72 -11.50
N TRP A 181 23.48 9.73 -12.39
CA TRP A 181 24.37 9.82 -13.55
C TRP A 181 24.03 10.99 -14.47
N LEU A 182 22.73 11.23 -14.71
CA LEU A 182 22.28 12.34 -15.55
C LEU A 182 22.57 13.70 -14.92
N ILE A 183 22.44 13.82 -13.59
CA ILE A 183 22.63 15.09 -12.88
C ILE A 183 24.11 15.38 -12.65
N LEU A 184 24.89 14.36 -12.25
CA LEU A 184 26.29 14.51 -11.86
C LEU A 184 27.28 14.31 -13.03
N TRP A 185 26.78 13.88 -14.21
CA TRP A 185 27.58 13.52 -15.38
C TRP A 185 28.65 12.48 -15.06
N ASP A 186 28.42 11.64 -14.04
CA ASP A 186 29.32 10.59 -13.57
C ASP A 186 28.61 9.23 -13.61
N THR A 187 29.00 8.40 -14.58
CA THR A 187 28.42 7.04 -14.73
C THR A 187 28.91 6.05 -13.68
N SER A 188 29.92 6.40 -12.89
CA SER A 188 30.43 5.58 -11.78
C SER A 188 29.65 5.82 -10.49
N TRP A 189 28.90 6.93 -10.39
CA TRP A 189 28.15 7.28 -9.18
C TRP A 189 27.12 6.20 -8.79
N LYS A 190 27.11 5.88 -7.52
CA LYS A 190 26.11 4.99 -6.90
C LYS A 190 25.57 5.67 -5.64
N PRO A 191 24.26 5.61 -5.38
CA PRO A 191 23.74 6.11 -4.11
C PRO A 191 24.35 5.27 -2.97
N PRO A 192 24.99 5.92 -1.98
CA PRO A 192 25.51 5.21 -0.82
C PRO A 192 24.38 4.54 -0.05
N TYR A 193 24.66 3.40 0.55
CA TYR A 193 23.72 2.63 1.36
C TYR A 193 22.39 2.28 0.66
N SER A 194 22.37 2.21 -0.68
CA SER A 194 21.12 1.99 -1.45
C SER A 194 20.38 0.72 -1.06
N SER A 195 21.10 -0.37 -0.79
CA SER A 195 20.51 -1.64 -0.33
C SER A 195 19.91 -1.51 1.06
N ASN A 196 20.61 -0.86 1.98
CA ASN A 196 20.14 -0.66 3.36
C ASN A 196 18.89 0.24 3.39
N LEU A 197 18.88 1.29 2.56
CA LEU A 197 17.73 2.19 2.43
C LEU A 197 16.52 1.51 1.78
N GLU A 198 16.76 0.62 0.82
CA GLU A 198 15.72 -0.21 0.20
C GLU A 198 15.01 -1.08 1.24
N GLU A 199 15.77 -1.89 1.96
CA GLU A 199 15.26 -2.79 3.00
C GLU A 199 14.55 -2.01 4.14
N ALA A 200 15.10 -0.87 4.54
CA ALA A 200 14.49 0.00 5.54
C ALA A 200 13.13 0.55 5.07
N LEU A 201 13.03 0.99 3.80
CA LEU A 201 11.79 1.48 3.23
C LEU A 201 10.73 0.37 3.09
N GLU A 202 11.10 -0.85 2.73
CA GLU A 202 10.18 -1.99 2.71
C GLU A 202 9.65 -2.29 4.12
N SER A 203 10.53 -2.29 5.12
CA SER A 203 10.14 -2.48 6.52
C SER A 203 9.20 -1.37 7.01
N LEU A 204 9.47 -0.12 6.68
CA LEU A 204 8.58 1.01 7.00
C LEU A 204 7.22 0.87 6.28
N GLY A 205 7.21 0.42 5.04
CA GLY A 205 6.00 0.10 4.28
C GLY A 205 5.16 -0.97 4.98
N GLY A 206 5.79 -2.06 5.43
CA GLY A 206 5.17 -3.12 6.22
C GLY A 206 4.58 -2.60 7.54
N PHE A 207 5.30 -1.72 8.24
CA PHE A 207 4.80 -1.06 9.44
C PHE A 207 3.54 -0.23 9.16
N PHE A 208 3.49 0.55 8.08
CA PHE A 208 2.30 1.32 7.71
C PHE A 208 1.12 0.44 7.31
N LEU A 209 1.34 -0.72 6.70
CA LEU A 209 0.28 -1.70 6.46
C LEU A 209 -0.33 -2.19 7.77
N LEU A 210 0.50 -2.52 8.74
CA LEU A 210 0.05 -2.91 10.07
C LEU A 210 -0.75 -1.79 10.75
N CYS A 211 -0.25 -0.55 10.72
CA CYS A 211 -0.95 0.63 11.22
C CYS A 211 -2.31 0.86 10.53
N THR A 212 -2.42 0.54 9.23
CA THR A 212 -3.68 0.63 8.49
C THR A 212 -4.76 -0.24 9.13
N SER A 213 -4.46 -1.50 9.45
CA SER A 213 -5.40 -2.40 10.11
C SER A 213 -5.83 -1.90 11.49
N PHE A 214 -4.91 -1.39 12.29
CA PHE A 214 -5.23 -0.80 13.59
C PHE A 214 -6.11 0.44 13.45
N ALA A 215 -5.82 1.33 12.49
CA ALA A 215 -6.59 2.54 12.26
C ALA A 215 -8.05 2.25 11.84
N VAL A 216 -8.29 1.21 11.04
CA VAL A 216 -9.65 0.76 10.70
C VAL A 216 -10.38 0.26 11.95
N ASN A 217 -9.72 -0.56 12.79
CA ASN A 217 -10.30 -1.05 14.03
C ASN A 217 -10.69 0.10 14.97
N VAL A 218 -9.78 1.04 15.22
CA VAL A 218 -10.03 2.21 16.09
C VAL A 218 -11.19 3.06 15.55
N SER A 219 -11.22 3.35 14.27
CA SER A 219 -12.31 4.12 13.65
C SER A 219 -13.66 3.44 13.83
N ARG A 220 -13.70 2.12 13.74
CA ARG A 220 -14.91 1.33 13.90
C ARG A 220 -15.43 1.36 15.36
N ILE A 221 -14.54 1.17 16.32
CA ILE A 221 -14.88 1.24 17.75
C ILE A 221 -15.44 2.63 18.10
N ALA A 222 -14.79 3.69 17.60
CA ALA A 222 -15.25 5.06 17.81
C ALA A 222 -16.63 5.33 17.22
N ASN A 223 -16.92 4.80 16.03
CA ASN A 223 -18.24 4.92 15.41
C ASN A 223 -19.31 4.16 16.18
N PHE A 224 -19.03 2.95 16.67
CA PHE A 224 -19.95 2.16 17.48
C PHE A 224 -20.29 2.87 18.79
N ALA A 225 -19.30 3.43 19.48
CA ALA A 225 -19.50 4.19 20.71
C ALA A 225 -20.41 5.42 20.50
N ARG A 226 -20.21 6.15 19.39
CA ARG A 226 -21.06 7.32 19.04
C ARG A 226 -22.53 6.92 18.79
N THR A 227 -22.75 5.83 18.08
CA THR A 227 -24.11 5.37 17.77
C THR A 227 -24.86 5.00 19.06
N ASN A 228 -24.21 4.31 19.98
CA ASN A 228 -24.81 3.92 21.25
C ASN A 228 -25.10 5.12 22.18
N SER A 229 -24.26 6.16 22.15
CA SER A 229 -24.52 7.38 22.94
C SER A 229 -25.74 8.14 22.45
N MET A 230 -25.98 8.20 21.12
CA MET A 230 -27.15 8.88 20.54
C MET A 230 -28.46 8.15 20.86
N THR A 231 -28.46 6.82 20.89
CA THR A 231 -29.68 6.03 21.24
C THR A 231 -30.05 6.15 22.72
N ASN A 232 -29.06 6.37 23.60
CA ASN A 232 -29.34 6.55 25.05
C ASN A 232 -29.84 7.96 25.41
N THR A 233 -29.60 8.96 24.54
CA THR A 233 -30.07 10.34 24.80
C THR A 233 -31.50 10.57 24.32
N GLN A 234 -32.08 9.62 23.57
CA GLN A 234 -33.47 9.68 23.06
C GLN A 234 -34.46 8.89 23.92
N LYS A 235 -34.03 8.26 25.00
CA LYS A 235 -34.86 7.62 26.03
C LYS A 235 -34.94 8.50 27.27
#